data_29642b153d6ce712b1876dd293c2d228
#
_entry.id   29642b153d6ce712b1876dd293c2d228
#
_cell.length_a   1.000
_cell.length_b   1.000
_cell.length_c   1.000
_cell.angle_alpha   90.00
_cell.angle_beta   90.00
_cell.angle_gamma   90.00
#
_symmetry.space_group_name_H-M   'P 1'
#
loop_
_entity.id
_entity.type
_entity.pdbx_description
1 polymer ?
#
loop_
_entity_poly.entity_id
_entity_poly.type
_entity_poly.pdbx_seq_one_letter_code
_entity_poly.pdbx_strand_id
1 'polypeptide(L)'
;RHPVLEQTLIDERFVPNQTGLDGEHQIALITGPNMAGKSTYIRQVALIALLAHTGSFVPATEARVDLLDRIFTRIGASDNLSRGQSTFMVEMSETANILHHASGKSLVILDEIGRGTSTFDGLSLAWSIVEHLHQQLGAKTLFATHYHELTELANRLPRVFNLNVAAREYNDAVVFLRQIVEGAADQSYGIQVARLAGVPQPVLNRAKEILANLEETDLTAAGGRQGDINPKAERKKLRDLTPSPQLDLFG
;
A
#
# COMPACT_ATOMS: atom_id res chain seq x y z
N ARG A 1 -14.61 -7.87 -11.10
CA ARG A 1 -15.07 -8.31 -9.77
C ARG A 1 -14.14 -9.40 -9.23
N HIS A 2 -14.12 -9.64 -7.93
CA HIS A 2 -13.24 -10.65 -7.34
C HIS A 2 -13.84 -12.04 -7.50
N PRO A 3 -13.16 -13.00 -8.16
CA PRO A 3 -13.74 -14.31 -8.53
C PRO A 3 -14.24 -15.14 -7.35
N VAL A 4 -13.63 -14.97 -6.16
CA VAL A 4 -13.97 -15.72 -4.96
C VAL A 4 -14.87 -14.93 -4.03
N LEU A 5 -14.48 -13.68 -3.68
CA LEU A 5 -15.21 -12.90 -2.67
C LEU A 5 -16.64 -12.57 -3.08
N GLU A 6 -16.89 -12.34 -4.36
CA GLU A 6 -18.25 -12.08 -4.84
C GLU A 6 -19.20 -13.24 -4.54
N GLN A 7 -18.70 -14.48 -4.52
CA GLN A 7 -19.49 -15.68 -4.24
C GLN A 7 -19.69 -15.92 -2.74
N THR A 8 -18.86 -15.34 -1.89
CA THR A 8 -18.88 -15.56 -0.42
C THR A 8 -19.58 -14.44 0.33
N LEU A 9 -19.78 -13.28 -0.28
CA LEU A 9 -20.54 -12.17 0.31
C LEU A 9 -22.05 -12.45 0.23
N ILE A 10 -22.67 -12.69 1.39
CA ILE A 10 -24.10 -13.04 1.49
C ILE A 10 -24.96 -11.77 1.59
N ASP A 11 -24.51 -10.79 2.38
CA ASP A 11 -25.32 -9.61 2.76
C ASP A 11 -24.83 -8.29 2.11
N GLU A 12 -23.66 -8.29 1.49
CA GLU A 12 -23.08 -7.09 0.87
C GLU A 12 -22.85 -7.29 -0.63
N ARG A 13 -23.14 -6.25 -1.41
CA ARG A 13 -22.77 -6.25 -2.83
C ARG A 13 -21.29 -5.99 -2.98
N PHE A 14 -20.62 -6.83 -3.77
CA PHE A 14 -19.23 -6.58 -4.16
C PHE A 14 -19.13 -5.32 -5.03
N VAL A 15 -18.25 -4.38 -4.67
CA VAL A 15 -17.99 -3.17 -5.45
C VAL A 15 -17.04 -3.52 -6.59
N PRO A 16 -17.47 -3.46 -7.86
CA PRO A 16 -16.60 -3.74 -8.99
C PRO A 16 -15.59 -2.59 -9.16
N ASN A 17 -14.36 -2.94 -9.56
CA ASN A 17 -13.32 -1.96 -9.84
C ASN A 17 -12.71 -2.23 -11.22
N GLN A 18 -12.47 -1.15 -11.95
CA GLN A 18 -11.78 -1.19 -13.23
C GLN A 18 -10.26 -1.30 -13.02
N THR A 19 -9.57 -1.92 -13.97
CA THR A 19 -8.10 -2.00 -13.99
C THR A 19 -7.61 -1.67 -15.39
N GLY A 20 -6.66 -0.74 -15.47
CA GLY A 20 -5.97 -0.39 -16.71
C GLY A 20 -4.46 -0.48 -16.50
N LEU A 21 -3.82 -1.48 -17.14
CA LEU A 21 -2.37 -1.60 -17.25
C LEU A 21 -2.05 -1.80 -18.74
N ASP A 22 -1.56 -0.76 -19.38
CA ASP A 22 -1.30 -0.71 -20.83
C ASP A 22 0.10 -0.15 -21.14
N GLY A 23 0.28 0.40 -22.33
CA GLY A 23 1.53 1.01 -22.77
C GLY A 23 1.87 2.31 -22.05
N GLU A 24 0.86 3.06 -21.60
CA GLU A 24 1.01 4.33 -20.89
C GLU A 24 0.92 4.17 -19.36
N HIS A 25 0.33 3.07 -18.88
CA HIS A 25 0.08 2.76 -17.48
C HIS A 25 0.74 1.43 -17.10
N GLN A 26 2.01 1.47 -16.72
CA GLN A 26 2.81 0.28 -16.42
C GLN A 26 2.73 -0.12 -14.95
N ILE A 27 2.91 0.84 -14.03
CA ILE A 27 2.97 0.60 -12.59
C ILE A 27 1.93 1.45 -11.88
N ALA A 28 0.98 0.80 -11.22
CA ALA A 28 0.02 1.45 -10.33
C ALA A 28 0.53 1.43 -8.88
N LEU A 29 0.76 2.59 -8.29
CA LEU A 29 1.03 2.77 -6.87
C LEU A 29 -0.32 3.00 -6.18
N ILE A 30 -0.69 2.07 -5.29
CA ILE A 30 -2.04 2.04 -4.70
C ILE A 30 -1.93 2.37 -3.22
N THR A 31 -2.41 3.56 -2.85
CA THR A 31 -2.44 4.06 -1.47
C THR A 31 -3.84 3.96 -0.86
N GLY A 32 -3.96 4.32 0.40
CA GLY A 32 -5.21 4.34 1.14
C GLY A 32 -5.16 3.55 2.44
N PRO A 33 -6.21 3.67 3.27
CA PRO A 33 -6.21 3.10 4.60
C PRO A 33 -6.16 1.57 4.60
N ASN A 34 -5.71 1.01 5.73
CA ASN A 34 -5.81 -0.42 5.96
C ASN A 34 -7.28 -0.85 6.01
N MET A 35 -7.57 -2.08 5.62
CA MET A 35 -8.92 -2.64 5.51
C MET A 35 -9.82 -2.01 4.43
N ALA A 36 -9.37 -1.00 3.70
CA ALA A 36 -10.14 -0.36 2.65
C ALA A 36 -10.32 -1.21 1.38
N GLY A 37 -9.47 -2.25 1.18
CA GLY A 37 -9.59 -3.18 0.06
C GLY A 37 -8.43 -3.18 -0.94
N LYS A 38 -7.30 -2.53 -0.65
CA LYS A 38 -6.09 -2.53 -1.52
C LYS A 38 -5.67 -3.95 -1.91
N SER A 39 -5.40 -4.79 -0.90
CA SER A 39 -4.98 -6.18 -1.11
C SER A 39 -6.02 -7.02 -1.84
N THR A 40 -7.30 -6.77 -1.59
CA THR A 40 -8.40 -7.43 -2.31
C THR A 40 -8.36 -7.09 -3.79
N TYR A 41 -8.17 -5.81 -4.12
CA TYR A 41 -8.12 -5.35 -5.50
C TYR A 41 -6.94 -5.93 -6.28
N ILE A 42 -5.71 -5.87 -5.73
CA ILE A 42 -4.54 -6.40 -6.45
C ILE A 42 -4.61 -7.90 -6.65
N ARG A 43 -5.16 -8.64 -5.66
CA ARG A 43 -5.40 -10.09 -5.77
C ARG A 43 -6.47 -10.42 -6.82
N GLN A 44 -7.55 -9.62 -6.88
CA GLN A 44 -8.56 -9.74 -7.93
C GLN A 44 -7.92 -9.71 -9.32
N VAL A 45 -7.03 -8.75 -9.58
CA VAL A 45 -6.39 -8.60 -10.89
C VAL A 45 -5.52 -9.82 -11.22
N ALA A 46 -4.73 -10.30 -10.25
CA ALA A 46 -3.92 -11.51 -10.44
C ALA A 46 -4.78 -12.75 -10.76
N LEU A 47 -5.89 -12.93 -10.04
CA LEU A 47 -6.80 -14.05 -10.25
C LEU A 47 -7.52 -13.96 -11.59
N ILE A 48 -7.95 -12.77 -12.01
CA ILE A 48 -8.57 -12.57 -13.33
C ILE A 48 -7.56 -12.89 -14.45
N ALA A 49 -6.32 -12.42 -14.33
CA ALA A 49 -5.27 -12.72 -15.29
C ALA A 49 -5.00 -14.23 -15.36
N LEU A 50 -4.91 -14.92 -14.22
CA LEU A 50 -4.73 -16.36 -14.15
C LEU A 50 -5.88 -17.12 -14.81
N LEU A 51 -7.14 -16.78 -14.49
CA LEU A 51 -8.34 -17.39 -15.09
C LEU A 51 -8.35 -17.20 -16.60
N ALA A 52 -8.05 -16.01 -17.11
CA ALA A 52 -7.97 -15.75 -18.54
C ALA A 52 -6.94 -16.65 -19.25
N HIS A 53 -5.76 -16.86 -18.62
CA HIS A 53 -4.70 -17.72 -19.17
C HIS A 53 -5.05 -19.21 -19.13
N THR A 54 -5.97 -19.64 -18.26
CA THR A 54 -6.49 -21.02 -18.24
C THR A 54 -7.67 -21.23 -19.21
N GLY A 55 -8.08 -20.18 -19.93
CA GLY A 55 -9.24 -20.23 -20.83
C GLY A 55 -10.60 -20.17 -20.13
N SER A 56 -10.62 -19.80 -18.85
CA SER A 56 -11.86 -19.66 -18.09
C SER A 56 -12.53 -18.31 -18.35
N PHE A 57 -13.85 -18.27 -18.15
CA PHE A 57 -14.57 -17.00 -18.05
C PHE A 57 -14.08 -16.19 -16.85
N VAL A 58 -14.07 -14.87 -16.97
CA VAL A 58 -13.67 -13.93 -15.93
C VAL A 58 -14.87 -13.09 -15.47
N PRO A 59 -14.95 -12.72 -14.19
CA PRO A 59 -16.06 -11.93 -13.64
C PRO A 59 -15.93 -10.44 -13.99
N ALA A 60 -15.98 -10.11 -15.27
CA ALA A 60 -15.90 -8.76 -15.81
C ALA A 60 -16.91 -8.59 -16.94
N THR A 61 -17.37 -7.35 -17.16
CA THR A 61 -18.21 -7.01 -18.33
C THR A 61 -17.39 -7.02 -19.61
N GLU A 62 -16.13 -6.62 -19.50
CA GLU A 62 -15.14 -6.64 -20.57
C GLU A 62 -13.76 -6.91 -19.97
N ALA A 63 -12.95 -7.73 -20.64
CA ALA A 63 -11.57 -7.99 -20.23
C ALA A 63 -10.67 -8.18 -21.45
N ARG A 64 -9.58 -7.43 -21.48
CA ARG A 64 -8.46 -7.62 -22.40
C ARG A 64 -7.23 -7.94 -21.57
N VAL A 65 -6.68 -9.11 -21.76
CA VAL A 65 -5.51 -9.58 -21.02
C VAL A 65 -4.42 -9.96 -22.02
N ASP A 66 -3.27 -9.29 -21.95
CA ASP A 66 -2.11 -9.63 -22.77
C ASP A 66 -1.55 -10.98 -22.34
N LEU A 67 -0.84 -11.66 -23.25
CA LEU A 67 -0.17 -12.91 -22.90
C LEU A 67 0.97 -12.64 -21.94
N LEU A 68 0.81 -13.15 -20.73
CA LEU A 68 1.81 -13.07 -19.66
C LEU A 68 2.70 -14.33 -19.68
N ASP A 69 3.98 -14.15 -19.41
CA ASP A 69 4.90 -15.27 -19.19
C ASP A 69 4.82 -15.77 -17.74
N ARG A 70 4.61 -14.87 -16.78
CA ARG A 70 4.52 -15.17 -15.35
C ARG A 70 3.63 -14.18 -14.61
N ILE A 71 3.05 -14.65 -13.53
CA ILE A 71 2.38 -13.82 -12.52
C ILE A 71 3.15 -14.01 -11.21
N PHE A 72 3.79 -12.95 -10.75
CA PHE A 72 4.48 -12.92 -9.49
C PHE A 72 3.64 -12.23 -8.43
N THR A 73 3.62 -12.79 -7.23
CA THR A 73 2.94 -12.19 -6.10
C THR A 73 3.86 -12.15 -4.88
N ARG A 74 3.96 -10.98 -4.25
CA ARG A 74 4.46 -10.83 -2.90
C ARG A 74 3.35 -10.21 -2.07
N ILE A 75 2.64 -11.04 -1.36
CA ILE A 75 1.48 -10.69 -0.54
C ILE A 75 1.80 -11.13 0.89
N GLY A 76 1.57 -10.26 1.86
CA GLY A 76 1.98 -10.39 3.26
C GLY A 76 2.10 -11.82 3.76
N ALA A 77 3.23 -12.17 4.34
CA ALA A 77 3.49 -13.51 4.87
C ALA A 77 2.63 -13.75 6.11
N SER A 78 1.97 -14.90 6.17
CA SER A 78 1.69 -15.53 7.44
C SER A 78 3.01 -15.91 8.09
N ASP A 79 3.21 -15.57 9.36
CA ASP A 79 4.38 -15.92 10.14
C ASP A 79 4.69 -17.41 10.02
N ASN A 80 5.68 -17.75 9.22
CA ASN A 80 6.17 -19.11 9.12
C ASN A 80 7.30 -19.30 10.16
N LEU A 81 6.93 -19.22 11.43
CA LEU A 81 7.82 -19.36 12.59
C LEU A 81 8.62 -20.69 12.59
N SER A 82 8.19 -21.66 11.80
CA SER A 82 8.80 -23.00 11.74
C SER A 82 10.22 -23.03 11.14
N ARG A 83 10.68 -21.97 10.47
CA ARG A 83 12.00 -21.91 9.84
C ARG A 83 12.99 -20.95 10.48
N GLY A 84 12.61 -20.27 11.58
CA GLY A 84 13.50 -19.34 12.28
C GLY A 84 13.99 -18.13 11.48
N GLN A 85 13.40 -17.88 10.30
CA GLN A 85 13.73 -16.73 9.45
C GLN A 85 12.90 -15.53 9.85
N SER A 86 13.51 -14.35 9.87
CA SER A 86 12.78 -13.09 10.01
C SER A 86 11.78 -12.92 8.87
N THR A 87 10.57 -12.47 9.18
CA THR A 87 9.53 -12.13 8.17
C THR A 87 10.06 -11.20 7.10
N PHE A 88 10.93 -10.26 7.46
CA PHE A 88 11.61 -9.38 6.53
C PHE A 88 12.57 -10.11 5.58
N MET A 89 13.30 -11.11 6.08
CA MET A 89 14.20 -11.92 5.22
C MET A 89 13.41 -12.74 4.20
N VAL A 90 12.27 -13.30 4.59
CA VAL A 90 11.36 -14.00 3.67
C VAL A 90 10.85 -13.03 2.61
N GLU A 91 10.40 -11.85 3.03
CA GLU A 91 9.94 -10.79 2.14
C GLU A 91 11.01 -10.41 1.10
N MET A 92 12.24 -10.19 1.55
CA MET A 92 13.35 -9.82 0.66
C MET A 92 13.74 -10.97 -0.27
N SER A 93 13.69 -12.22 0.17
CA SER A 93 13.98 -13.38 -0.67
C SER A 93 12.94 -13.55 -1.78
N GLU A 94 11.65 -13.39 -1.48
CA GLU A 94 10.57 -13.42 -2.46
C GLU A 94 10.68 -12.24 -3.45
N THR A 95 10.97 -11.06 -2.95
CA THR A 95 11.20 -9.87 -3.78
C THR A 95 12.40 -10.05 -4.70
N ALA A 96 13.51 -10.58 -4.20
CA ALA A 96 14.69 -10.89 -5.00
C ALA A 96 14.36 -11.89 -6.11
N ASN A 97 13.60 -12.95 -5.81
CA ASN A 97 13.14 -13.89 -6.82
C ASN A 97 12.32 -13.20 -7.94
N ILE A 98 11.45 -12.27 -7.59
CA ILE A 98 10.69 -11.48 -8.58
C ILE A 98 11.64 -10.66 -9.44
N LEU A 99 12.54 -9.89 -8.84
CA LEU A 99 13.44 -8.98 -9.55
C LEU A 99 14.42 -9.72 -10.47
N HIS A 100 14.79 -10.96 -10.13
CA HIS A 100 15.68 -11.79 -10.99
C HIS A 100 14.96 -12.48 -12.15
N HIS A 101 13.65 -12.71 -12.06
CA HIS A 101 12.96 -13.56 -13.02
C HIS A 101 11.80 -12.87 -13.76
N ALA A 102 11.39 -11.67 -13.34
CA ALA A 102 10.36 -10.94 -14.05
C ALA A 102 10.88 -10.37 -15.38
N SER A 103 9.99 -10.25 -16.34
CA SER A 103 10.23 -9.67 -17.66
C SER A 103 9.18 -8.61 -17.99
N GLY A 104 9.32 -7.92 -19.12
CA GLY A 104 8.31 -6.99 -19.63
C GLY A 104 6.95 -7.62 -19.96
N LYS A 105 6.85 -8.96 -19.95
CA LYS A 105 5.61 -9.71 -20.10
C LYS A 105 5.06 -10.26 -18.80
N SER A 106 5.69 -9.97 -17.68
CA SER A 106 5.22 -10.43 -16.36
C SER A 106 4.21 -9.47 -15.74
N LEU A 107 3.28 -10.02 -14.97
CA LEU A 107 2.45 -9.28 -14.03
C LEU A 107 3.02 -9.44 -12.62
N VAL A 108 3.30 -8.33 -11.95
CA VAL A 108 3.86 -8.29 -10.60
C VAL A 108 2.86 -7.68 -9.63
N ILE A 109 2.58 -8.37 -8.54
CA ILE A 109 1.69 -7.93 -7.46
C ILE A 109 2.51 -7.80 -6.18
N LEU A 110 2.64 -6.58 -5.67
CA LEU A 110 3.37 -6.28 -4.43
C LEU A 110 2.40 -5.71 -3.39
N ASP A 111 2.39 -6.29 -2.21
CA ASP A 111 1.52 -5.87 -1.10
C ASP A 111 2.38 -5.49 0.10
N GLU A 112 2.52 -4.17 0.33
CA GLU A 112 3.14 -3.55 1.50
C GLU A 112 4.59 -3.98 1.77
N ILE A 113 5.45 -3.88 0.76
CA ILE A 113 6.89 -4.12 0.89
C ILE A 113 7.54 -3.14 1.87
N GLY A 114 8.46 -3.64 2.71
CA GLY A 114 9.29 -2.83 3.61
C GLY A 114 8.74 -2.68 5.04
N ARG A 115 7.64 -3.36 5.40
CA ARG A 115 7.08 -3.29 6.76
C ARG A 115 7.94 -3.94 7.84
N GLY A 116 8.77 -4.90 7.48
CA GLY A 116 9.56 -5.70 8.43
C GLY A 116 10.85 -5.04 8.92
N THR A 117 11.13 -3.78 8.56
CA THR A 117 12.35 -3.04 8.92
C THR A 117 12.05 -1.61 9.34
N SER A 118 13.07 -0.76 9.52
CA SER A 118 12.87 0.66 9.83
C SER A 118 12.15 1.37 8.67
N THR A 119 11.38 2.42 8.99
CA THR A 119 10.58 3.17 8.01
C THR A 119 11.42 3.63 6.83
N PHE A 120 12.60 4.22 7.08
CA PHE A 120 13.46 4.73 6.01
C PHE A 120 14.12 3.65 5.18
N ASP A 121 14.53 2.52 5.79
CA ASP A 121 15.07 1.40 5.05
C ASP A 121 13.97 0.78 4.16
N GLY A 122 12.78 0.59 4.71
CA GLY A 122 11.63 0.06 3.98
C GLY A 122 11.23 0.95 2.81
N LEU A 123 11.12 2.26 3.03
CA LEU A 123 10.82 3.23 1.98
C LEU A 123 11.89 3.24 0.89
N SER A 124 13.17 3.26 1.27
CA SER A 124 14.29 3.26 0.32
C SER A 124 14.30 2.02 -0.57
N LEU A 125 14.03 0.85 0.02
CA LEU A 125 13.91 -0.41 -0.71
C LEU A 125 12.71 -0.39 -1.65
N ALA A 126 11.53 0.00 -1.16
CA ALA A 126 10.31 0.06 -1.96
C ALA A 126 10.46 1.02 -3.15
N TRP A 127 11.08 2.18 -2.94
CA TRP A 127 11.39 3.16 -3.98
C TRP A 127 12.29 2.57 -5.07
N SER A 128 13.42 1.98 -4.66
CA SER A 128 14.38 1.38 -5.59
C SER A 128 13.82 0.19 -6.35
N ILE A 129 12.92 -0.59 -5.73
CA ILE A 129 12.20 -1.70 -6.37
C ILE A 129 11.30 -1.17 -7.50
N VAL A 130 10.54 -0.09 -7.25
CA VAL A 130 9.68 0.52 -8.30
C VAL A 130 10.52 1.04 -9.45
N GLU A 131 11.62 1.75 -9.18
CA GLU A 131 12.53 2.22 -10.21
C GLU A 131 13.09 1.08 -11.05
N HIS A 132 13.52 -0.01 -10.42
CA HIS A 132 14.06 -1.19 -11.11
C HIS A 132 13.00 -1.88 -11.97
N LEU A 133 11.78 -2.10 -11.44
CA LEU A 133 10.66 -2.67 -12.19
C LEU A 133 10.29 -1.82 -13.41
N HIS A 134 10.36 -0.48 -13.26
CA HIS A 134 10.06 0.45 -14.33
C HIS A 134 11.14 0.50 -15.39
N GLN A 135 12.41 0.72 -14.98
CA GLN A 135 13.50 1.07 -15.89
C GLN A 135 14.17 -0.15 -16.51
N GLN A 136 14.29 -1.24 -15.75
CA GLN A 136 15.07 -2.41 -16.16
C GLN A 136 14.18 -3.55 -16.67
N LEU A 137 13.07 -3.82 -15.99
CA LEU A 137 12.24 -4.99 -16.29
C LEU A 137 11.06 -4.67 -17.21
N GLY A 138 10.47 -3.51 -17.11
CA GLY A 138 9.30 -3.14 -17.88
C GLY A 138 8.02 -3.91 -17.50
N ALA A 139 8.01 -4.63 -16.38
CA ALA A 139 6.90 -5.46 -15.92
C ALA A 139 5.66 -4.64 -15.54
N LYS A 140 4.47 -5.12 -15.91
CA LYS A 140 3.21 -4.54 -15.43
C LYS A 140 3.07 -4.83 -13.94
N THR A 141 2.85 -3.79 -13.13
CA THR A 141 2.91 -3.92 -11.67
C THR A 141 1.75 -3.23 -10.97
N LEU A 142 1.17 -3.90 -9.98
CA LEU A 142 0.27 -3.32 -8.98
C LEU A 142 0.99 -3.36 -7.63
N PHE A 143 1.26 -2.20 -7.07
CA PHE A 143 1.97 -2.07 -5.80
C PHE A 143 1.08 -1.36 -4.77
N ALA A 144 0.48 -2.11 -3.86
CA ALA A 144 -0.21 -1.57 -2.69
C ALA A 144 0.82 -1.18 -1.63
N THR A 145 0.76 0.05 -1.15
CA THR A 145 1.72 0.60 -0.19
C THR A 145 1.06 1.47 0.87
N HIS A 146 1.71 1.57 2.01
CA HIS A 146 1.41 2.54 3.07
C HIS A 146 2.37 3.74 3.06
N TYR A 147 3.42 3.70 2.23
CA TYR A 147 4.34 4.83 2.03
C TYR A 147 3.72 5.84 1.07
N HIS A 148 3.25 6.97 1.59
CA HIS A 148 2.70 8.06 0.78
C HIS A 148 3.79 8.70 -0.10
N GLU A 149 5.02 8.71 0.35
CA GLU A 149 6.18 9.27 -0.36
C GLU A 149 6.42 8.59 -1.71
N LEU A 150 6.06 7.30 -1.86
CA LEU A 150 6.16 6.60 -3.13
C LEU A 150 5.30 7.21 -4.24
N THR A 151 4.23 7.94 -3.88
CA THR A 151 3.35 8.59 -4.87
C THR A 151 4.08 9.64 -5.70
N GLU A 152 5.18 10.20 -5.19
CA GLU A 152 6.04 11.13 -5.92
C GLU A 152 6.70 10.49 -7.16
N LEU A 153 6.84 9.17 -7.20
CA LEU A 153 7.38 8.47 -8.37
C LEU A 153 6.52 8.66 -9.62
N ALA A 154 5.22 8.86 -9.48
CA ALA A 154 4.34 9.17 -10.62
C ALA A 154 4.69 10.51 -11.29
N ASN A 155 5.29 11.47 -10.56
CA ASN A 155 5.76 12.73 -11.10
C ASN A 155 7.13 12.62 -11.78
N ARG A 156 7.89 11.54 -11.51
CA ARG A 156 9.27 11.36 -11.95
C ARG A 156 9.45 10.31 -13.04
N LEU A 157 8.61 9.29 -13.01
CA LEU A 157 8.70 8.14 -13.91
C LEU A 157 7.49 8.11 -14.84
N PRO A 158 7.66 8.20 -16.15
CA PRO A 158 6.57 8.04 -17.11
C PRO A 158 5.97 6.63 -16.94
N ARG A 159 4.67 6.47 -17.15
CA ARG A 159 3.94 5.21 -17.02
C ARG A 159 3.80 4.68 -15.58
N VAL A 160 4.27 5.42 -14.55
CA VAL A 160 3.90 5.20 -13.15
C VAL A 160 2.75 6.12 -12.82
N PHE A 161 1.72 5.60 -12.19
CA PHE A 161 0.53 6.37 -11.85
C PHE A 161 -0.02 6.00 -10.48
N ASN A 162 -0.72 6.92 -9.86
CA ASN A 162 -1.27 6.75 -8.53
C ASN A 162 -2.73 6.36 -8.59
N LEU A 163 -3.09 5.40 -7.76
CA LEU A 163 -4.46 5.02 -7.42
C LEU A 163 -4.65 5.10 -5.91
N ASN A 164 -5.87 5.31 -5.48
CA ASN A 164 -6.22 5.19 -4.07
C ASN A 164 -7.56 4.49 -3.87
N VAL A 165 -7.78 3.99 -2.66
CA VAL A 165 -9.08 3.46 -2.27
C VAL A 165 -9.89 4.56 -1.64
N ALA A 166 -11.01 4.91 -2.27
CA ALA A 166 -11.87 6.00 -1.82
C ALA A 166 -12.43 5.73 -0.41
N ALA A 167 -12.28 6.72 0.45
CA ALA A 167 -12.86 6.76 1.79
C ALA A 167 -13.65 8.06 1.96
N ARG A 168 -14.68 8.04 2.75
CA ARG A 168 -15.47 9.21 3.09
C ARG A 168 -15.65 9.33 4.60
N GLU A 169 -15.41 10.51 5.13
CA GLU A 169 -15.77 10.81 6.50
C GLU A 169 -17.26 11.16 6.59
N TYR A 170 -17.95 10.56 7.54
CA TYR A 170 -19.34 10.84 7.84
C TYR A 170 -19.54 10.75 9.36
N ASN A 171 -19.93 11.85 10.01
CA ASN A 171 -20.16 11.92 11.46
C ASN A 171 -19.00 11.34 12.29
N ASP A 172 -17.78 11.81 12.06
CA ASP A 172 -16.54 11.30 12.71
C ASP A 172 -16.23 9.80 12.45
N ALA A 173 -16.99 9.13 11.62
CA ALA A 173 -16.72 7.77 11.17
C ALA A 173 -16.16 7.77 9.76
N VAL A 174 -15.23 6.85 9.48
CA VAL A 174 -14.72 6.62 8.12
C VAL A 174 -15.49 5.47 7.48
N VAL A 175 -16.07 5.75 6.32
CA VAL A 175 -16.71 4.74 5.47
C VAL A 175 -15.79 4.43 4.30
N PHE A 176 -15.33 3.20 4.21
CA PHE A 176 -14.54 2.72 3.07
C PHE A 176 -15.47 2.36 1.92
N LEU A 177 -15.36 3.10 0.81
CA LEU A 177 -16.21 2.89 -0.36
C LEU A 177 -15.80 1.68 -1.19
N ARG A 178 -14.61 1.10 -0.90
CA ARG A 178 -14.04 -0.04 -1.63
C ARG A 178 -13.90 0.22 -3.14
N GLN A 179 -13.91 1.49 -3.53
CA GLN A 179 -13.77 1.95 -4.90
C GLN A 179 -12.36 2.46 -5.14
N ILE A 180 -11.71 1.95 -6.18
CA ILE A 180 -10.41 2.43 -6.64
C ILE A 180 -10.63 3.66 -7.51
N VAL A 181 -9.93 4.73 -7.20
CA VAL A 181 -9.97 6.00 -7.94
C VAL A 181 -8.55 6.48 -8.27
N GLU A 182 -8.43 7.32 -9.28
CA GLU A 182 -7.17 7.92 -9.67
C GLU A 182 -6.67 8.93 -8.63
N GLY A 183 -5.34 9.08 -8.56
CA GLY A 183 -4.67 10.00 -7.65
C GLY A 183 -4.14 9.31 -6.38
N ALA A 184 -3.36 10.07 -5.60
CA ALA A 184 -2.88 9.65 -4.28
C ALA A 184 -3.95 9.83 -3.21
N ALA A 185 -3.87 9.05 -2.13
CA ALA A 185 -4.72 9.29 -0.96
C ALA A 185 -4.23 10.53 -0.19
N ASP A 186 -5.15 11.40 0.18
CA ASP A 186 -4.82 12.66 0.89
C ASP A 186 -4.49 12.42 2.38
N GLN A 187 -4.98 11.33 2.98
CA GLN A 187 -4.85 11.05 4.40
C GLN A 187 -4.71 9.55 4.71
N SER A 188 -4.07 9.24 5.84
CA SER A 188 -3.79 7.85 6.28
C SER A 188 -4.84 7.33 7.22
N TYR A 189 -5.92 7.78 7.57
CA TYR A 189 -7.03 7.27 8.41
C TYR A 189 -6.66 6.28 9.56
N GLY A 190 -5.39 6.18 9.95
CA GLY A 190 -4.93 5.20 10.94
C GLY A 190 -5.61 5.36 12.31
N ILE A 191 -5.78 6.59 12.79
CA ILE A 191 -6.45 6.89 14.06
C ILE A 191 -7.93 6.56 13.99
N GLN A 192 -8.58 6.77 12.85
CA GLN A 192 -9.98 6.43 12.62
C GLN A 192 -10.19 4.90 12.64
N VAL A 193 -9.28 4.15 12.01
CA VAL A 193 -9.29 2.67 12.07
C VAL A 193 -9.08 2.18 13.51
N ALA A 194 -8.16 2.79 14.27
CA ALA A 194 -7.95 2.47 15.68
C ALA A 194 -9.22 2.72 16.53
N ARG A 195 -9.98 3.78 16.24
CA ARG A 195 -11.27 4.04 16.87
C ARG A 195 -12.28 2.93 16.56
N LEU A 196 -12.39 2.51 15.30
CA LEU A 196 -13.28 1.41 14.89
C LEU A 196 -12.92 0.09 15.58
N ALA A 197 -11.62 -0.11 15.86
CA ALA A 197 -11.12 -1.27 16.60
C ALA A 197 -11.35 -1.19 18.12
N GLY A 198 -11.91 -0.08 18.63
CA GLY A 198 -12.23 0.09 20.06
C GLY A 198 -11.08 0.58 20.92
N VAL A 199 -10.03 1.20 20.35
CA VAL A 199 -8.94 1.81 21.13
C VAL A 199 -9.51 2.92 22.02
N PRO A 200 -9.12 3.02 23.32
CA PRO A 200 -9.66 3.99 24.27
C PRO A 200 -9.52 5.44 23.80
N GLN A 201 -10.55 6.25 24.04
CA GLN A 201 -10.59 7.64 23.58
C GLN A 201 -9.40 8.52 24.04
N PRO A 202 -8.87 8.40 25.28
CA PRO A 202 -7.69 9.17 25.69
C PRO A 202 -6.46 8.87 24.81
N VAL A 203 -6.25 7.61 24.41
CA VAL A 203 -5.16 7.20 23.51
C VAL A 203 -5.34 7.81 22.14
N LEU A 204 -6.56 7.78 21.59
CA LEU A 204 -6.88 8.36 20.29
C LEU A 204 -6.69 9.89 20.28
N ASN A 205 -7.07 10.57 21.36
CA ASN A 205 -6.88 12.02 21.48
C ASN A 205 -5.39 12.36 21.50
N ARG A 206 -4.60 11.62 22.29
CA ARG A 206 -3.16 11.82 22.32
C ARG A 206 -2.47 11.53 20.99
N ALA A 207 -2.90 10.47 20.31
CA ALA A 207 -2.39 10.13 18.98
C ALA A 207 -2.64 11.25 17.96
N LYS A 208 -3.82 11.91 18.00
CA LYS A 208 -4.12 13.06 17.14
C LYS A 208 -3.21 14.25 17.41
N GLU A 209 -2.96 14.58 18.68
CA GLU A 209 -2.03 15.66 19.06
C GLU A 209 -0.62 15.39 18.55
N ILE A 210 -0.12 14.13 18.73
CA ILE A 210 1.19 13.73 18.25
C ILE A 210 1.27 13.82 16.73
N LEU A 211 0.26 13.32 16.01
CA LEU A 211 0.22 13.35 14.56
C LEU A 211 0.27 14.80 14.04
N ALA A 212 -0.56 15.68 14.59
CA ALA A 212 -0.58 17.09 14.20
C ALA A 212 0.80 17.77 14.38
N ASN A 213 1.51 17.48 15.49
CA ASN A 213 2.84 18.01 15.73
C ASN A 213 3.88 17.46 14.74
N LEU A 214 3.78 16.18 14.34
CA LEU A 214 4.65 15.58 13.34
C LEU A 214 4.43 16.20 11.96
N GLU A 215 3.18 16.34 11.54
CA GLU A 215 2.79 16.95 10.26
C GLU A 215 3.23 18.42 10.17
N GLU A 216 3.01 19.23 11.22
CA GLU A 216 3.44 20.63 11.27
C GLU A 216 4.97 20.75 11.15
N THR A 217 5.71 19.81 11.75
CA THR A 217 7.17 19.84 11.70
C THR A 217 7.68 19.41 10.32
N ASP A 218 6.99 18.52 9.63
CA ASP A 218 7.34 18.12 8.25
C ASP A 218 7.07 19.25 7.26
N LEU A 219 5.96 19.99 7.44
CA LEU A 219 5.67 21.19 6.64
C LEU A 219 6.74 22.28 6.82
N THR A 220 7.26 22.47 8.04
CA THR A 220 8.34 23.44 8.30
C THR A 220 9.70 23.00 7.75
N ALA A 221 9.96 21.69 7.69
CA ALA A 221 11.16 21.12 7.08
C ALA A 221 11.11 21.15 5.54
N ALA A 222 9.94 20.99 4.94
CA ALA A 222 9.73 21.05 3.49
C ALA A 222 9.84 22.47 2.91
N GLY A 223 9.64 23.52 3.74
CA GLY A 223 9.93 24.92 3.36
C GLY A 223 11.43 25.25 3.19
N GLY A 224 12.32 24.35 3.58
CA GLY A 224 13.76 24.45 3.47
C GLY A 224 14.39 23.29 2.74
N ARG A 225 14.54 23.40 1.42
CA ARG A 225 15.27 22.48 0.53
C ARG A 225 14.67 21.08 0.34
N GLN A 226 14.16 20.86 -0.83
CA GLN A 226 13.89 19.58 -1.47
C GLN A 226 15.13 18.67 -1.38
N GLY A 227 15.06 17.56 -0.63
CA GLY A 227 16.00 16.48 -0.84
C GLY A 227 16.60 15.74 0.34
N ASP A 228 16.52 16.21 1.59
CA ASP A 228 17.16 15.49 2.71
C ASP A 228 16.14 14.99 3.75
N ILE A 229 15.72 13.75 3.60
CA ILE A 229 15.09 12.98 4.68
C ILE A 229 16.16 12.74 5.74
N ASN A 230 16.11 13.47 6.86
CA ASN A 230 17.10 13.34 7.92
C ASN A 230 16.58 12.49 9.11
N PRO A 231 17.00 11.22 9.24
CA PRO A 231 16.57 10.32 10.31
C PRO A 231 16.85 10.83 11.73
N LYS A 232 17.86 11.72 11.87
CA LYS A 232 18.21 12.31 13.17
C LYS A 232 17.22 13.40 13.59
N ALA A 233 16.59 14.08 12.65
CA ALA A 233 15.59 15.10 12.93
C ALA A 233 14.30 14.47 13.48
N GLU A 234 13.86 13.35 12.92
CA GLU A 234 12.66 12.63 13.35
C GLU A 234 12.81 12.05 14.77
N ARG A 235 13.95 11.46 15.09
CA ARG A 235 14.27 11.01 16.46
C ARG A 235 14.32 12.14 17.48
N LYS A 236 14.74 13.33 17.07
CA LYS A 236 14.74 14.52 17.92
C LYS A 236 13.32 15.02 18.17
N LYS A 237 12.46 15.02 17.15
CA LYS A 237 11.05 15.41 17.23
C LYS A 237 10.25 14.55 18.23
N LEU A 238 10.47 13.24 18.23
CA LEU A 238 9.84 12.32 19.20
C LEU A 238 10.35 12.49 20.64
N ARG A 239 11.60 12.96 20.83
CA ARG A 239 12.16 13.26 22.16
C ARG A 239 11.58 14.52 22.80
N ASP A 240 11.23 15.51 22.00
CA ASP A 240 10.75 16.82 22.46
C ASP A 240 9.24 16.81 22.77
N LEU A 241 8.54 15.70 22.51
CA LEU A 241 7.15 15.51 22.91
C LEU A 241 7.09 15.21 24.41
N THR A 242 6.73 16.21 25.22
CA THR A 242 6.53 16.02 26.65
C THR A 242 5.38 15.05 26.90
N PRO A 243 5.54 14.06 27.81
CA PRO A 243 4.46 13.16 28.18
C PRO A 243 3.28 13.94 28.76
N SER A 244 2.07 13.57 28.40
CA SER A 244 0.86 14.13 29.01
C SER A 244 0.84 13.77 30.51
N PRO A 245 0.52 14.72 31.41
CA PRO A 245 0.45 14.46 32.85
C PRO A 245 -0.60 13.43 33.28
N GLN A 246 -1.43 12.95 32.37
CA GLN A 246 -2.55 12.01 32.64
C GLN A 246 -2.23 10.55 32.36
N LEU A 247 -0.99 10.17 32.05
CA LEU A 247 -0.59 8.76 31.84
C LEU A 247 0.00 8.06 33.06
N ASP A 248 -0.29 8.51 34.27
CA ASP A 248 -0.14 7.72 35.49
C ASP A 248 -1.31 6.72 35.63
N LEU A 249 -1.30 5.69 34.76
CA LEU A 249 -2.29 4.60 34.78
C LEU A 249 -1.89 3.43 35.66
N PHE A 250 -0.78 3.56 36.43
CA PHE A 250 -0.32 2.59 37.42
C PHE A 250 0.24 3.34 38.62
N GLY A 251 -0.64 3.92 39.43
CA GLY A 251 -0.41 4.30 40.78
C GLY A 251 -0.80 3.18 41.74
#